data_b0da284785e2d9bb40f2a17c877af593
#
_entry.id   b0da284785e2d9bb40f2a17c877af593
#
_cell.length_a   1.000
_cell.length_b   1.000
_cell.length_c   1.000
_cell.angle_alpha   90.00
_cell.angle_beta   90.00
_cell.angle_gamma   90.00
#
_symmetry.space_group_name_H-M   'P 1'
#
loop_
_entity.id
_entity.type
_entity.pdbx_description
1 polymer ?
#
loop_
_entity_poly.entity_id
_entity_poly.type
_entity_poly.pdbx_seq_one_letter_code
_entity_poly.pdbx_strand_id
1 'polypeptide(L)'
;HMKKQFLIALAALSLLGGRTTAQEPACKPPLMGWSSWNAYRVNISEDIIKHQADLMVEKGLKDAGYRFINIDDGFFGYRDETGKMHEHAQRFPNGMKVVVDHIHNLGLKAGIYTDAGNNTCGSMSDQDKAGIGAGIYGHEAQDAQLYFGDWGFDFIKIDYCGGSYLGLNERDRYTDIRQHIDIVNRQVALNICRWAYPGTWAKEVAGSWRISGDIQARWESIKYVVGKNLYLSAYAGDGHYNDMDMMVVGFREASPVGGEGLTQTEEEAHFGLWCIMSSPLLIGCNLEKMSDATLELLKNKELLALNQDPLGLQAYVVQHENEGYVLVKDIEQKRGKVRAVALYNPSEQPCSFTVPLTDLEFEGTVKVRDLVKHRDLGKVDGALKQEVPAHGAMILRIEGKKRIEPTVYEAEWAYLPLFDDLGKNPNAVRYTPQEGTSGKMIVGYLGGQPENYAEWKEVYSEKGGQYRMTVQYTQGAGRQLELTVNGEKQVLKQLGDDNGLRTVTVPVTLKPGYNTVRMGNSYNWAPDIDCFTLSKRSPS
;
A
#
# COMPACT_ATOMS: atom_id res chain seq x y z
N HIS A 1 68.06 55.31 11.02
CA HIS A 1 66.77 55.00 10.43
C HIS A 1 66.75 53.59 9.90
N MET A 2 66.26 52.64 10.69
CA MET A 2 66.14 51.25 10.30
C MET A 2 64.64 50.93 10.13
N LYS A 3 64.25 50.55 8.94
CA LYS A 3 62.91 49.98 8.67
C LYS A 3 62.95 48.48 8.90
N LYS A 4 62.21 47.99 9.87
CA LYS A 4 61.94 46.56 10.08
C LYS A 4 60.86 46.12 9.10
N GLN A 5 61.17 45.17 8.27
CA GLN A 5 60.20 44.44 7.43
C GLN A 5 59.62 43.27 8.27
N PHE A 6 58.30 43.24 8.41
CA PHE A 6 57.60 42.08 8.96
C PHE A 6 57.20 41.17 7.80
N LEU A 7 57.71 39.95 7.77
CA LEU A 7 57.19 38.87 6.95
C LEU A 7 55.95 38.28 7.64
N ILE A 8 54.82 38.34 6.91
CA ILE A 8 53.63 37.60 7.30
C ILE A 8 53.61 36.29 6.51
N ALA A 9 53.77 35.19 7.23
CA ALA A 9 53.60 33.86 6.65
C ALA A 9 52.08 33.53 6.64
N LEU A 10 51.49 33.42 5.44
CA LEU A 10 50.14 32.88 5.26
C LEU A 10 50.20 31.35 5.36
N ALA A 11 49.69 30.78 6.45
CA ALA A 11 49.41 29.36 6.53
C ALA A 11 48.03 29.10 5.84
N ALA A 12 48.09 28.44 4.70
CA ALA A 12 46.90 27.94 4.03
C ALA A 12 46.36 26.70 4.78
N LEU A 13 45.34 26.87 5.56
CA LEU A 13 44.55 25.74 6.10
C LEU A 13 43.65 25.21 4.98
N SER A 14 43.99 24.07 4.42
CA SER A 14 43.09 23.30 3.55
C SER A 14 42.00 22.65 4.41
N LEU A 15 40.84 23.28 4.48
CA LEU A 15 39.61 22.68 4.98
C LEU A 15 39.16 21.61 3.99
N LEU A 16 39.49 20.36 4.26
CA LEU A 16 38.81 19.20 3.71
C LEU A 16 37.40 19.18 4.31
N GLY A 17 36.50 19.90 3.67
CA GLY A 17 35.07 19.78 3.93
C GLY A 17 34.59 18.41 3.45
N GLY A 18 34.56 17.45 4.36
CA GLY A 18 33.81 16.23 4.17
C GLY A 18 32.34 16.63 3.91
N ARG A 19 31.87 16.45 2.67
CA ARG A 19 30.45 16.46 2.36
C ARG A 19 29.84 15.30 3.12
N THR A 20 29.26 15.56 4.28
CA THR A 20 28.24 14.69 4.84
C THR A 20 27.11 14.69 3.82
N THR A 21 26.97 13.60 3.09
CA THR A 21 25.75 13.34 2.35
C THR A 21 24.64 13.35 3.38
N ALA A 22 23.78 14.37 3.33
CA ALA A 22 22.57 14.38 4.13
C ALA A 22 21.83 13.10 3.77
N GLN A 23 21.64 12.23 4.75
CA GLN A 23 20.84 11.03 4.61
C GLN A 23 19.43 11.51 4.23
N GLU A 24 18.91 11.07 3.08
CA GLU A 24 17.55 11.41 2.72
C GLU A 24 16.61 11.06 3.88
N PRO A 25 15.62 11.92 4.20
CA PRO A 25 14.72 11.63 5.29
C PRO A 25 14.02 10.30 5.02
N ALA A 26 13.98 9.44 6.05
CA ALA A 26 13.30 8.16 5.96
C ALA A 26 11.85 8.36 5.50
N CYS A 27 11.38 7.48 4.63
CA CYS A 27 9.99 7.49 4.15
C CYS A 27 9.02 7.43 5.33
N LYS A 28 7.96 8.24 5.30
CA LYS A 28 6.91 8.19 6.32
C LYS A 28 6.28 6.79 6.31
N PRO A 29 6.27 6.06 7.45
CA PRO A 29 5.75 4.69 7.50
C PRO A 29 4.22 4.64 7.40
N PRO A 30 3.64 3.45 7.12
CA PRO A 30 2.19 3.24 7.24
C PRO A 30 1.70 3.59 8.64
N LEU A 31 0.48 4.13 8.71
CA LEU A 31 -0.16 4.48 9.96
C LEU A 31 -0.49 3.23 10.78
N MET A 32 -0.30 3.32 12.09
CA MET A 32 -0.65 2.26 13.04
C MET A 32 -1.59 2.82 14.11
N GLY A 33 -2.63 2.08 14.44
CA GLY A 33 -3.59 2.50 15.45
C GLY A 33 -4.75 1.54 15.65
N TRP A 34 -5.85 2.10 16.12
CA TRP A 34 -7.12 1.41 16.36
C TRP A 34 -8.26 2.21 15.73
N SER A 35 -9.29 1.53 15.26
CA SER A 35 -10.50 2.15 14.73
C SER A 35 -11.76 1.50 15.30
N SER A 36 -12.78 2.29 15.52
CA SER A 36 -14.00 1.87 16.22
C SER A 36 -14.96 1.01 15.41
N TRP A 37 -14.89 1.03 14.07
CA TRP A 37 -15.96 0.50 13.23
C TRP A 37 -16.20 -1.01 13.38
N ASN A 38 -15.16 -1.81 13.29
CA ASN A 38 -15.34 -3.27 13.24
C ASN A 38 -15.93 -3.85 14.53
N ALA A 39 -15.65 -3.25 15.68
CA ALA A 39 -16.17 -3.70 16.97
C ALA A 39 -17.53 -3.10 17.32
N TYR A 40 -17.82 -1.89 16.88
CA TYR A 40 -18.95 -1.12 17.39
C TYR A 40 -19.90 -0.58 16.34
N ARG A 41 -19.49 -0.53 15.06
CA ARG A 41 -20.21 0.19 14.00
C ARG A 41 -20.57 1.61 14.49
N VAL A 42 -21.81 2.06 14.37
CA VAL A 42 -22.23 3.38 14.86
C VAL A 42 -22.47 3.43 16.38
N ASN A 43 -22.43 2.30 17.07
CA ASN A 43 -22.75 2.19 18.50
C ASN A 43 -21.54 2.51 19.37
N ILE A 44 -20.99 3.70 19.20
CA ILE A 44 -19.85 4.23 19.95
C ILE A 44 -20.31 5.24 21.01
N SER A 45 -19.43 5.50 21.95
CA SER A 45 -19.64 6.52 22.97
C SER A 45 -18.31 7.10 23.46
N GLU A 46 -18.38 8.23 24.12
CA GLU A 46 -17.24 8.86 24.79
C GLU A 46 -16.49 7.85 25.68
N ASP A 47 -17.22 7.09 26.51
CA ASP A 47 -16.64 6.12 27.42
C ASP A 47 -15.95 4.97 26.69
N ILE A 48 -16.56 4.44 25.62
CA ILE A 48 -15.96 3.39 24.79
C ILE A 48 -14.63 3.87 24.19
N ILE A 49 -14.61 5.04 23.57
CA ILE A 49 -13.41 5.57 22.92
C ILE A 49 -12.28 5.81 23.93
N LYS A 50 -12.59 6.45 25.05
CA LYS A 50 -11.62 6.68 26.12
C LYS A 50 -11.06 5.37 26.68
N HIS A 51 -11.93 4.38 26.90
CA HIS A 51 -11.51 3.07 27.40
C HIS A 51 -10.57 2.33 26.43
N GLN A 52 -10.89 2.33 25.13
CA GLN A 52 -10.00 1.73 24.11
C GLN A 52 -8.66 2.47 24.04
N ALA A 53 -8.66 3.79 24.16
CA ALA A 53 -7.42 4.58 24.24
C ALA A 53 -6.56 4.21 25.45
N ASP A 54 -7.17 4.06 26.62
CA ASP A 54 -6.49 3.61 27.84
C ASP A 54 -5.88 2.22 27.65
N LEU A 55 -6.64 1.27 27.10
CA LEU A 55 -6.17 -0.09 26.82
C LEU A 55 -5.02 -0.14 25.80
N MET A 56 -5.00 0.78 24.84
CA MET A 56 -3.89 0.91 23.89
C MET A 56 -2.56 1.12 24.62
N VAL A 57 -2.56 1.91 25.66
CA VAL A 57 -1.39 2.16 26.51
C VAL A 57 -1.13 0.99 27.46
N GLU A 58 -2.14 0.55 28.21
CA GLU A 58 -2.01 -0.50 29.23
C GLU A 58 -1.53 -1.82 28.66
N LYS A 59 -1.96 -2.19 27.46
CA LYS A 59 -1.56 -3.44 26.78
C LYS A 59 -0.22 -3.34 26.04
N GLY A 60 0.47 -2.19 26.11
CA GLY A 60 1.76 -1.99 25.47
C GLY A 60 1.71 -1.78 23.96
N LEU A 61 0.53 -1.57 23.38
CA LEU A 61 0.37 -1.35 21.95
C LEU A 61 0.93 0.00 21.51
N LYS A 62 0.78 1.04 22.34
CA LYS A 62 1.41 2.34 22.10
C LYS A 62 2.92 2.21 21.99
N ASP A 63 3.56 1.50 22.92
CA ASP A 63 5.01 1.29 22.92
C ASP A 63 5.46 0.45 21.72
N ALA A 64 4.60 -0.43 21.21
CA ALA A 64 4.84 -1.20 19.98
C ALA A 64 4.76 -0.35 18.70
N GLY A 65 4.16 0.85 18.76
CA GLY A 65 4.07 1.77 17.63
C GLY A 65 2.66 2.18 17.22
N TYR A 66 1.61 1.61 17.83
CA TYR A 66 0.23 1.98 17.54
C TYR A 66 -0.08 3.33 18.20
N ARG A 67 -0.31 4.36 17.37
CA ARG A 67 -0.37 5.76 17.83
C ARG A 67 -1.72 6.42 17.67
N PHE A 68 -2.58 5.90 16.78
CA PHE A 68 -3.85 6.55 16.45
C PHE A 68 -5.03 5.85 17.12
N ILE A 69 -5.96 6.64 17.63
CA ILE A 69 -7.30 6.21 18.03
C ILE A 69 -8.27 6.89 17.08
N ASN A 70 -8.85 6.14 16.15
CA ASN A 70 -9.71 6.67 15.10
C ASN A 70 -11.18 6.40 15.43
N ILE A 71 -11.95 7.47 15.52
CA ILE A 71 -13.40 7.43 15.71
C ILE A 71 -14.02 7.38 14.32
N ASP A 72 -14.65 6.26 14.00
CA ASP A 72 -15.37 6.04 12.75
C ASP A 72 -16.79 6.67 12.82
N ASP A 73 -17.69 6.32 11.90
CA ASP A 73 -19.05 6.83 11.87
C ASP A 73 -19.79 6.54 13.20
N GLY A 74 -20.72 7.42 13.56
CA GLY A 74 -21.54 7.27 14.75
C GLY A 74 -21.45 8.42 15.77
N PHE A 75 -20.56 9.39 15.56
CA PHE A 75 -20.40 10.53 16.49
C PHE A 75 -21.28 11.74 16.16
N PHE A 76 -21.85 11.82 14.97
CA PHE A 76 -22.62 12.96 14.49
C PHE A 76 -23.91 13.16 15.31
N GLY A 77 -24.26 14.40 15.57
CA GLY A 77 -25.52 14.77 16.20
C GLY A 77 -26.46 15.46 15.22
N TYR A 78 -26.23 16.74 14.97
CA TYR A 78 -27.03 17.53 14.07
C TYR A 78 -26.23 18.74 13.56
N ARG A 79 -26.70 19.35 12.46
CA ARG A 79 -26.23 20.68 12.04
C ARG A 79 -27.20 21.73 12.53
N ASP A 80 -26.64 22.81 13.12
CA ASP A 80 -27.44 23.95 13.56
C ASP A 80 -27.83 24.87 12.39
N GLU A 81 -28.50 25.99 12.70
CA GLU A 81 -28.97 26.95 11.70
C GLU A 81 -27.84 27.58 10.86
N THR A 82 -26.61 27.57 11.38
CA THR A 82 -25.43 28.06 10.67
C THR A 82 -24.77 26.99 9.81
N GLY A 83 -25.26 25.74 9.88
CA GLY A 83 -24.66 24.58 9.25
C GLY A 83 -23.56 23.90 10.07
N LYS A 84 -23.24 24.42 11.26
CA LYS A 84 -22.21 23.85 12.13
C LYS A 84 -22.65 22.49 12.66
N MET A 85 -21.73 21.51 12.54
CA MET A 85 -21.93 20.17 13.08
C MET A 85 -21.77 20.17 14.60
N HIS A 86 -22.70 19.48 15.27
CA HIS A 86 -22.61 19.16 16.68
C HIS A 86 -22.51 17.66 16.87
N GLU A 87 -21.73 17.24 17.86
CA GLU A 87 -21.61 15.84 18.25
C GLU A 87 -22.92 15.27 18.78
N HIS A 88 -23.06 13.95 18.74
CA HIS A 88 -24.22 13.24 19.26
C HIS A 88 -24.33 13.42 20.78
N ALA A 89 -25.38 14.09 21.23
CA ALA A 89 -25.53 14.53 22.63
C ALA A 89 -25.54 13.38 23.65
N GLN A 90 -26.09 12.21 23.27
CA GLN A 90 -26.15 11.06 24.16
C GLN A 90 -24.88 10.22 24.13
N ARG A 91 -24.26 10.08 22.95
CA ARG A 91 -23.03 9.29 22.79
C ARG A 91 -21.80 10.05 23.29
N PHE A 92 -21.77 11.37 23.11
CA PHE A 92 -20.65 12.24 23.49
C PHE A 92 -21.14 13.44 24.33
N PRO A 93 -21.64 13.18 25.54
CA PRO A 93 -22.31 14.22 26.35
C PRO A 93 -21.39 15.36 26.79
N ASN A 94 -20.07 15.11 26.90
CA ASN A 94 -19.09 16.13 27.28
C ASN A 94 -18.37 16.76 26.08
N GLY A 95 -18.76 16.39 24.85
CA GLY A 95 -18.20 16.91 23.63
C GLY A 95 -16.98 16.17 23.08
N MET A 96 -16.69 16.37 21.80
CA MET A 96 -15.58 15.67 21.12
C MET A 96 -14.22 16.16 21.60
N LYS A 97 -14.08 17.43 21.95
CA LYS A 97 -12.78 17.96 22.41
C LYS A 97 -12.27 17.28 23.67
N VAL A 98 -13.14 16.91 24.58
CA VAL A 98 -12.78 16.15 25.81
C VAL A 98 -12.18 14.80 25.45
N VAL A 99 -12.74 14.12 24.45
CA VAL A 99 -12.22 12.83 23.96
C VAL A 99 -10.86 13.01 23.31
N VAL A 100 -10.70 14.02 22.43
CA VAL A 100 -9.43 14.32 21.79
C VAL A 100 -8.35 14.65 22.83
N ASP A 101 -8.68 15.48 23.81
CA ASP A 101 -7.75 15.85 24.88
C ASP A 101 -7.31 14.62 25.70
N HIS A 102 -8.24 13.70 26.01
CA HIS A 102 -7.92 12.44 26.66
C HIS A 102 -6.92 11.59 25.84
N ILE A 103 -7.17 11.44 24.54
CA ILE A 103 -6.30 10.72 23.63
C ILE A 103 -4.91 11.38 23.57
N HIS A 104 -4.86 12.69 23.40
CA HIS A 104 -3.61 13.45 23.36
C HIS A 104 -2.83 13.36 24.67
N ASN A 105 -3.50 13.42 25.82
CA ASN A 105 -2.86 13.29 27.13
C ASN A 105 -2.21 11.93 27.36
N LEU A 106 -2.67 10.89 26.65
CA LEU A 106 -2.02 9.58 26.64
C LEU A 106 -0.81 9.51 25.69
N GLY A 107 -0.49 10.60 24.99
CA GLY A 107 0.55 10.63 23.96
C GLY A 107 0.16 9.94 22.66
N LEU A 108 -1.15 9.77 22.43
CA LEU A 108 -1.73 9.20 21.21
C LEU A 108 -2.25 10.32 20.29
N LYS A 109 -2.60 9.97 19.08
CA LYS A 109 -3.23 10.84 18.08
C LYS A 109 -4.68 10.43 17.86
N ALA A 110 -5.52 11.39 17.48
CA ALA A 110 -6.95 11.18 17.32
C ALA A 110 -7.37 11.29 15.86
N GLY A 111 -8.17 10.34 15.40
CA GLY A 111 -8.75 10.34 14.06
C GLY A 111 -10.26 10.50 14.09
N ILE A 112 -10.81 11.03 13.00
CA ILE A 112 -12.23 11.29 12.80
C ILE A 112 -12.69 10.73 11.46
N TYR A 113 -13.97 10.79 11.19
CA TYR A 113 -14.64 10.27 10.00
C TYR A 113 -15.57 11.30 9.37
N THR A 114 -15.68 11.28 8.05
CA THR A 114 -16.78 11.92 7.32
C THR A 114 -17.10 11.16 6.03
N ASP A 115 -18.12 11.62 5.32
CA ASP A 115 -18.43 11.21 3.95
C ASP A 115 -18.21 12.40 3.00
N ALA A 116 -17.69 12.13 1.83
CA ALA A 116 -17.44 13.16 0.80
C ALA A 116 -18.73 13.78 0.24
N GLY A 117 -19.86 13.13 0.44
CA GLY A 117 -21.19 13.60 0.05
C GLY A 117 -21.98 14.21 1.20
N ASN A 118 -23.30 14.03 1.15
CA ASN A 118 -24.24 14.64 2.10
C ASN A 118 -24.60 13.71 3.27
N ASN A 119 -24.64 12.37 3.07
CA ASN A 119 -25.05 11.39 4.07
C ASN A 119 -23.93 10.39 4.33
N THR A 120 -23.79 9.93 5.56
CA THR A 120 -22.79 8.93 5.92
C THR A 120 -23.21 7.52 5.53
N CYS A 121 -22.25 6.59 5.47
CA CYS A 121 -22.54 5.18 5.20
C CYS A 121 -23.42 4.57 6.32
N GLY A 122 -23.20 4.93 7.58
CA GLY A 122 -24.01 4.47 8.70
C GLY A 122 -25.48 4.90 8.64
N SER A 123 -25.76 6.04 8.00
CA SER A 123 -27.15 6.46 7.77
C SER A 123 -27.88 5.52 6.80
N MET A 124 -27.15 4.85 5.92
CA MET A 124 -27.70 3.91 4.93
C MET A 124 -27.68 2.47 5.44
N SER A 125 -26.54 1.99 5.96
CA SER A 125 -26.34 0.60 6.37
C SER A 125 -26.87 0.30 7.78
N ASP A 126 -26.77 1.25 8.69
CA ASP A 126 -27.12 1.07 10.12
C ASP A 126 -28.37 1.85 10.52
N GLN A 127 -29.01 2.54 9.54
CA GLN A 127 -30.18 3.37 9.77
C GLN A 127 -29.95 4.46 10.85
N ASP A 128 -28.73 4.92 11.00
CA ASP A 128 -28.38 6.00 11.92
C ASP A 128 -28.84 7.34 11.35
N LYS A 129 -29.99 7.80 11.83
CA LYS A 129 -30.60 9.06 11.36
C LYS A 129 -29.69 10.27 11.54
N ALA A 130 -28.80 10.24 12.52
CA ALA A 130 -27.84 11.30 12.76
C ALA A 130 -26.80 11.46 11.64
N GLY A 131 -26.58 10.44 10.83
CA GLY A 131 -25.71 10.48 9.66
C GLY A 131 -26.33 11.17 8.43
N ILE A 132 -27.63 11.45 8.46
CA ILE A 132 -28.32 12.16 7.36
C ILE A 132 -27.91 13.65 7.42
N GLY A 133 -27.37 14.18 6.32
CA GLY A 133 -26.87 15.55 6.23
C GLY A 133 -25.55 15.78 6.99
N ALA A 134 -24.93 14.74 7.51
CA ALA A 134 -23.69 14.84 8.28
C ALA A 134 -22.43 14.90 7.42
N GLY A 135 -22.51 14.52 6.14
CA GLY A 135 -21.37 14.56 5.22
C GLY A 135 -20.81 15.97 5.00
N ILE A 136 -19.57 16.03 4.54
CA ILE A 136 -18.82 17.30 4.43
C ILE A 136 -19.20 18.14 3.22
N TYR A 137 -19.94 17.58 2.25
CA TYR A 137 -20.29 18.28 1.01
C TYR A 137 -21.10 19.55 1.27
N GLY A 138 -20.56 20.69 0.84
CA GLY A 138 -21.13 22.02 1.10
C GLY A 138 -20.76 22.64 2.45
N HIS A 139 -19.95 21.93 3.26
CA HIS A 139 -19.54 22.35 4.60
C HIS A 139 -18.01 22.24 4.80
N GLU A 140 -17.25 22.14 3.72
CA GLU A 140 -15.83 21.80 3.76
C GLU A 140 -15.01 22.70 4.67
N ALA A 141 -15.12 24.01 4.51
CA ALA A 141 -14.38 24.98 5.33
C ALA A 141 -14.79 24.95 6.80
N GLN A 142 -16.08 24.86 7.06
CA GLN A 142 -16.65 24.87 8.40
C GLN A 142 -16.30 23.60 9.17
N ASP A 143 -16.45 22.43 8.53
CA ASP A 143 -16.14 21.15 9.15
C ASP A 143 -14.63 21.00 9.36
N ALA A 144 -13.80 21.43 8.41
CA ALA A 144 -12.35 21.40 8.56
C ALA A 144 -11.88 22.24 9.76
N GLN A 145 -12.43 23.43 9.93
CA GLN A 145 -12.12 24.27 11.10
C GLN A 145 -12.56 23.59 12.39
N LEU A 146 -13.75 23.00 12.41
CA LEU A 146 -14.28 22.33 13.60
C LEU A 146 -13.44 21.10 13.98
N TYR A 147 -13.18 20.21 13.02
CA TYR A 147 -12.54 18.93 13.29
C TYR A 147 -11.05 19.09 13.60
N PHE A 148 -10.35 19.92 12.85
CA PHE A 148 -8.88 20.02 12.93
C PHE A 148 -8.40 21.26 13.66
N GLY A 149 -9.19 22.31 13.73
CA GLY A 149 -8.90 23.50 14.50
C GLY A 149 -9.47 23.43 15.91
N ASP A 150 -10.78 23.36 16.03
CA ASP A 150 -11.47 23.46 17.33
C ASP A 150 -11.34 22.19 18.15
N TRP A 151 -11.56 21.01 17.55
CA TRP A 151 -11.45 19.72 18.24
C TRP A 151 -10.02 19.16 18.27
N GLY A 152 -9.22 19.43 17.24
CA GLY A 152 -7.81 19.08 17.20
C GLY A 152 -7.50 17.67 16.73
N PHE A 153 -8.33 17.08 15.86
CA PHE A 153 -8.04 15.77 15.26
C PHE A 153 -6.82 15.80 14.34
N ASP A 154 -6.14 14.66 14.23
CA ASP A 154 -4.88 14.49 13.51
C ASP A 154 -5.02 13.66 12.21
N PHE A 155 -6.16 13.01 12.03
CA PHE A 155 -6.43 12.07 10.93
C PHE A 155 -7.92 12.14 10.55
N ILE A 156 -8.21 11.90 9.28
CA ILE A 156 -9.58 11.71 8.81
C ILE A 156 -9.69 10.59 7.79
N LYS A 157 -10.70 9.71 7.99
CA LYS A 157 -11.20 8.78 6.98
C LYS A 157 -12.39 9.41 6.29
N ILE A 158 -12.35 9.47 4.96
CA ILE A 158 -13.42 10.07 4.16
C ILE A 158 -14.06 8.99 3.29
N ASP A 159 -15.28 8.64 3.63
CA ASP A 159 -16.10 7.66 2.95
C ASP A 159 -16.82 8.26 1.73
N TYR A 160 -17.55 7.47 0.97
CA TYR A 160 -18.12 7.90 -0.30
C TYR A 160 -19.57 7.46 -0.55
N CYS A 161 -20.31 7.03 0.45
CA CYS A 161 -21.71 6.61 0.28
C CYS A 161 -22.59 7.76 -0.22
N GLY A 162 -22.53 8.91 0.43
CA GLY A 162 -23.22 10.12 -0.01
C GLY A 162 -22.64 10.70 -1.30
N GLY A 163 -21.33 10.59 -1.49
CA GLY A 163 -20.68 10.99 -2.73
C GLY A 163 -21.18 10.21 -3.95
N SER A 164 -21.30 8.88 -3.80
CA SER A 164 -21.87 8.01 -4.85
C SER A 164 -23.33 8.33 -5.12
N TYR A 165 -24.12 8.51 -4.06
CA TYR A 165 -25.54 8.85 -4.17
C TYR A 165 -25.76 10.14 -4.97
N LEU A 166 -24.93 11.15 -4.76
CA LEU A 166 -24.97 12.41 -5.47
C LEU A 166 -24.28 12.38 -6.84
N GLY A 167 -23.63 11.28 -7.20
CA GLY A 167 -22.91 11.16 -8.47
C GLY A 167 -21.69 12.11 -8.58
N LEU A 168 -21.03 12.42 -7.47
CA LEU A 168 -19.90 13.34 -7.46
C LEU A 168 -18.65 12.68 -8.04
N ASN A 169 -17.72 13.49 -8.56
CA ASN A 169 -16.44 13.02 -9.06
C ASN A 169 -15.46 12.83 -7.89
N GLU A 170 -14.85 11.67 -7.79
CA GLU A 170 -13.97 11.31 -6.68
C GLU A 170 -12.76 12.25 -6.58
N ARG A 171 -12.03 12.44 -7.65
CA ARG A 171 -10.83 13.28 -7.66
C ARG A 171 -11.14 14.71 -7.23
N ASP A 172 -12.18 15.29 -7.79
CA ASP A 172 -12.58 16.67 -7.49
C ASP A 172 -12.98 16.81 -6.01
N ARG A 173 -13.75 15.84 -5.49
CA ARG A 173 -14.21 15.89 -4.09
C ARG A 173 -13.08 15.77 -3.09
N TYR A 174 -12.25 14.74 -3.22
CA TYR A 174 -11.13 14.53 -2.29
C TYR A 174 -10.11 15.66 -2.39
N THR A 175 -9.86 16.18 -3.57
CA THR A 175 -8.98 17.34 -3.78
C THR A 175 -9.50 18.59 -3.09
N ASP A 176 -10.78 18.90 -3.24
CA ASP A 176 -11.44 20.04 -2.60
C ASP A 176 -11.39 19.92 -1.07
N ILE A 177 -11.73 18.75 -0.53
CA ILE A 177 -11.66 18.50 0.92
C ILE A 177 -10.23 18.67 1.43
N ARG A 178 -9.22 18.11 0.73
CA ARG A 178 -7.80 18.24 1.11
C ARG A 178 -7.38 19.71 1.17
N GLN A 179 -7.78 20.51 0.20
CA GLN A 179 -7.45 21.93 0.15
C GLN A 179 -8.01 22.69 1.37
N HIS A 180 -9.26 22.40 1.76
CA HIS A 180 -9.86 23.02 2.94
C HIS A 180 -9.21 22.58 4.25
N ILE A 181 -8.83 21.30 4.36
CA ILE A 181 -8.09 20.80 5.51
C ILE A 181 -6.71 21.48 5.61
N ASP A 182 -6.02 21.66 4.50
CA ASP A 182 -4.68 22.27 4.47
C ASP A 182 -4.66 23.73 4.93
N ILE A 183 -5.75 24.46 4.75
CA ILE A 183 -5.90 25.82 5.28
C ILE A 183 -5.85 25.81 6.81
N VAL A 184 -6.38 24.78 7.45
CA VAL A 184 -6.44 24.65 8.91
C VAL A 184 -5.18 23.97 9.45
N ASN A 185 -4.84 22.79 8.92
CA ASN A 185 -3.69 22.01 9.37
C ASN A 185 -3.23 21.01 8.29
N ARG A 186 -2.09 21.32 7.67
CA ARG A 186 -1.47 20.45 6.63
C ARG A 186 -0.97 19.10 7.15
N GLN A 187 -0.79 18.95 8.47
CA GLN A 187 -0.29 17.72 9.08
C GLN A 187 -1.36 16.65 9.24
N VAL A 188 -2.63 16.98 9.00
CA VAL A 188 -3.71 16.01 9.08
C VAL A 188 -3.52 14.91 8.04
N ALA A 189 -3.47 13.67 8.50
CA ALA A 189 -3.43 12.49 7.64
C ALA A 189 -4.83 12.23 7.06
N LEU A 190 -4.92 12.03 5.76
CA LEU A 190 -6.18 11.76 5.06
C LEU A 190 -6.17 10.36 4.47
N ASN A 191 -7.24 9.61 4.69
CA ASN A 191 -7.50 8.31 4.08
C ASN A 191 -8.71 8.40 3.15
N ILE A 192 -8.53 7.95 1.90
CA ILE A 192 -9.61 7.83 0.93
C ILE A 192 -10.29 6.48 1.11
N CYS A 193 -11.59 6.47 1.38
CA CYS A 193 -12.37 5.25 1.50
C CYS A 193 -13.43 5.17 0.39
N ARG A 194 -12.99 4.79 -0.82
CA ARG A 194 -13.84 4.62 -2.01
C ARG A 194 -14.03 3.15 -2.39
N TRP A 195 -13.53 2.23 -1.57
CA TRP A 195 -13.69 0.77 -1.67
C TRP A 195 -13.04 0.13 -2.90
N ALA A 196 -12.22 0.86 -3.60
CA ALA A 196 -11.43 0.41 -4.74
C ALA A 196 -10.25 1.38 -4.94
N TYR A 197 -9.17 0.92 -5.57
CA TYR A 197 -8.06 1.81 -5.90
C TYR A 197 -8.57 2.99 -6.74
N PRO A 198 -8.48 4.23 -6.25
CA PRO A 198 -9.20 5.35 -6.85
C PRO A 198 -8.52 5.99 -8.06
N GLY A 199 -7.23 5.75 -8.24
CA GLY A 199 -6.45 6.32 -9.33
C GLY A 199 -5.15 6.96 -8.86
N THR A 200 -4.27 7.26 -9.79
CA THR A 200 -2.91 7.78 -9.51
C THR A 200 -2.90 9.18 -8.90
N TRP A 201 -3.99 9.92 -8.98
CA TRP A 201 -4.17 11.21 -8.31
C TRP A 201 -4.23 11.11 -6.78
N ALA A 202 -4.56 9.93 -6.25
CA ALA A 202 -4.81 9.73 -4.81
C ALA A 202 -3.62 10.13 -3.93
N LYS A 203 -2.40 9.87 -4.37
CA LYS A 203 -1.19 10.21 -3.62
C LYS A 203 -0.95 11.72 -3.44
N GLU A 204 -1.58 12.54 -4.26
CA GLU A 204 -1.48 14.00 -4.16
C GLU A 204 -2.34 14.57 -3.03
N VAL A 205 -3.34 13.80 -2.58
CA VAL A 205 -4.31 14.25 -1.57
C VAL A 205 -4.29 13.42 -0.29
N ALA A 206 -3.83 12.17 -0.34
CA ALA A 206 -3.94 11.25 0.78
C ALA A 206 -2.65 10.45 1.03
N GLY A 207 -2.41 10.10 2.29
CA GLY A 207 -1.33 9.19 2.68
C GLY A 207 -1.71 7.71 2.53
N SER A 208 -2.99 7.40 2.42
CA SER A 208 -3.49 6.05 2.17
C SER A 208 -4.87 6.07 1.52
N TRP A 209 -5.21 4.96 0.87
CA TRP A 209 -6.49 4.76 0.19
C TRP A 209 -6.91 3.31 0.25
N ARG A 210 -8.16 3.07 0.58
CA ARG A 210 -8.77 1.75 0.56
C ARG A 210 -8.77 1.18 -0.87
N ILE A 211 -8.45 -0.11 -0.97
CA ILE A 211 -8.32 -0.79 -2.29
C ILE A 211 -9.40 -1.85 -2.52
N SER A 212 -10.28 -2.06 -1.56
CA SER A 212 -11.31 -3.09 -1.61
C SER A 212 -12.60 -2.65 -0.91
N GLY A 213 -13.67 -3.40 -1.12
CA GLY A 213 -14.84 -3.37 -0.25
C GLY A 213 -14.48 -3.74 1.20
N ASP A 214 -15.45 -3.58 2.11
CA ASP A 214 -15.23 -3.72 3.54
C ASP A 214 -14.89 -5.15 3.95
N ILE A 215 -13.95 -5.27 4.88
CA ILE A 215 -13.52 -6.54 5.45
C ILE A 215 -14.55 -7.10 6.43
N GLN A 216 -14.63 -8.42 6.49
CA GLN A 216 -15.41 -9.17 7.48
C GLN A 216 -14.48 -10.15 8.22
N ALA A 217 -14.87 -10.59 9.43
CA ALA A 217 -14.08 -11.51 10.24
C ALA A 217 -14.22 -12.97 9.76
N ARG A 218 -13.79 -13.25 8.54
CA ARG A 218 -13.77 -14.58 7.92
C ARG A 218 -12.68 -14.66 6.86
N TRP A 219 -12.17 -15.85 6.62
CA TRP A 219 -11.07 -16.06 5.68
C TRP A 219 -11.40 -15.61 4.26
N GLU A 220 -12.60 -15.90 3.75
CA GLU A 220 -13.03 -15.49 2.41
C GLU A 220 -12.89 -13.98 2.18
N SER A 221 -13.16 -13.18 3.21
CA SER A 221 -13.01 -11.73 3.15
C SER A 221 -11.54 -11.31 3.12
N ILE A 222 -10.69 -11.93 3.94
CA ILE A 222 -9.25 -11.68 3.93
C ILE A 222 -8.67 -12.03 2.56
N LYS A 223 -9.00 -13.19 2.04
CA LYS A 223 -8.61 -13.65 0.70
C LYS A 223 -9.02 -12.65 -0.39
N TYR A 224 -10.25 -12.13 -0.32
CA TYR A 224 -10.76 -11.11 -1.23
C TYR A 224 -9.94 -9.82 -1.15
N VAL A 225 -9.68 -9.30 0.04
CA VAL A 225 -8.92 -8.06 0.24
C VAL A 225 -7.48 -8.22 -0.26
N VAL A 226 -6.81 -9.32 0.11
CA VAL A 226 -5.44 -9.62 -0.38
C VAL A 226 -5.43 -9.70 -1.90
N GLY A 227 -6.40 -10.40 -2.49
CA GLY A 227 -6.54 -10.54 -3.94
C GLY A 227 -6.62 -9.19 -4.66
N LYS A 228 -7.31 -8.21 -4.08
CA LYS A 228 -7.38 -6.83 -4.61
C LYS A 228 -6.06 -6.08 -4.56
N ASN A 229 -5.16 -6.44 -3.68
CA ASN A 229 -3.89 -5.73 -3.48
C ASN A 229 -2.67 -6.39 -4.12
N LEU A 230 -2.77 -7.63 -4.59
CA LEU A 230 -1.63 -8.41 -5.10
C LEU A 230 -0.85 -7.70 -6.21
N TYR A 231 -1.52 -6.92 -7.04
CA TYR A 231 -0.94 -6.27 -8.22
C TYR A 231 -0.94 -4.74 -8.14
N LEU A 232 -1.02 -4.17 -6.93
CA LEU A 232 -1.03 -2.73 -6.71
C LEU A 232 0.29 -2.17 -6.16
N SER A 233 1.35 -2.96 -6.13
CA SER A 233 2.64 -2.55 -5.55
C SER A 233 3.25 -1.30 -6.19
N ALA A 234 3.02 -1.08 -7.49
CA ALA A 234 3.52 0.07 -8.22
C ALA A 234 2.96 1.42 -7.72
N TYR A 235 1.87 1.40 -6.98
CA TYR A 235 1.17 2.61 -6.50
C TYR A 235 1.49 2.97 -5.05
N ALA A 236 2.14 2.06 -4.32
CA ALA A 236 2.62 2.30 -2.96
C ALA A 236 4.07 2.81 -2.99
N GLY A 237 4.44 3.58 -1.98
CA GLY A 237 5.79 4.11 -1.80
C GLY A 237 5.81 5.59 -1.47
N ASP A 238 6.98 6.11 -1.13
CA ASP A 238 7.18 7.52 -0.81
C ASP A 238 6.23 8.06 0.27
N GLY A 239 5.89 7.23 1.26
CA GLY A 239 4.98 7.60 2.34
C GLY A 239 3.49 7.49 2.01
N HIS A 240 3.14 6.83 0.90
CA HIS A 240 1.78 6.63 0.43
C HIS A 240 1.49 5.14 0.28
N TYR A 241 0.34 4.67 0.77
CA TYR A 241 0.09 3.25 0.93
C TYR A 241 -1.30 2.82 0.49
N ASN A 242 -1.35 1.61 -0.08
CA ASN A 242 -2.59 0.88 -0.31
C ASN A 242 -3.13 0.39 1.05
N ASP A 243 -4.35 0.77 1.39
CA ASP A 243 -5.01 0.41 2.64
C ASP A 243 -5.87 -0.84 2.42
N MET A 244 -5.48 -1.93 3.08
CA MET A 244 -6.18 -3.22 3.01
C MET A 244 -7.34 -3.31 4.03
N ASP A 245 -7.78 -2.18 4.56
CA ASP A 245 -8.82 -2.06 5.59
C ASP A 245 -8.35 -2.32 7.02
N MET A 246 -9.17 -1.91 7.97
CA MET A 246 -9.00 -2.20 9.38
C MET A 246 -8.93 -3.71 9.60
N MET A 247 -8.01 -4.15 10.44
CA MET A 247 -7.80 -5.57 10.67
C MET A 247 -8.96 -6.19 11.45
N VAL A 248 -9.23 -7.46 11.15
CA VAL A 248 -10.14 -8.31 11.92
C VAL A 248 -9.39 -9.31 12.83
N VAL A 249 -8.09 -9.11 13.00
CA VAL A 249 -7.30 -9.78 14.04
C VAL A 249 -7.92 -9.48 15.41
N GLY A 250 -8.12 -10.51 16.20
CA GLY A 250 -8.77 -10.39 17.52
C GLY A 250 -10.24 -10.81 17.55
N PHE A 251 -10.84 -11.02 16.37
CA PHE A 251 -12.18 -11.61 16.29
C PHE A 251 -12.05 -13.14 16.19
N ARG A 252 -12.37 -13.83 17.27
CA ARG A 252 -12.42 -15.30 17.37
C ARG A 252 -13.84 -15.85 17.34
N GLU A 253 -14.82 -14.98 17.32
CA GLU A 253 -16.26 -15.25 17.31
C GLU A 253 -16.96 -14.28 16.36
N ALA A 254 -18.27 -14.36 16.26
CA ALA A 254 -19.07 -13.49 15.40
C ALA A 254 -18.76 -12.00 15.59
N SER A 255 -18.60 -11.28 14.47
CA SER A 255 -18.26 -9.86 14.43
C SER A 255 -19.44 -9.01 13.99
N PRO A 256 -19.58 -7.78 14.52
CA PRO A 256 -20.59 -6.82 14.05
C PRO A 256 -20.50 -6.48 12.56
N VAL A 257 -19.32 -6.61 11.94
CA VAL A 257 -19.15 -6.38 10.50
C VAL A 257 -19.35 -7.64 9.65
N GLY A 258 -19.70 -8.77 10.27
CA GLY A 258 -19.92 -10.07 9.63
C GLY A 258 -18.74 -11.02 9.79
N GLY A 259 -19.02 -12.31 9.63
CA GLY A 259 -18.07 -13.39 9.84
C GLY A 259 -18.11 -13.97 11.25
N GLU A 260 -17.68 -15.24 11.37
CA GLU A 260 -17.72 -16.02 12.62
C GLU A 260 -16.39 -15.99 13.40
N GLY A 261 -15.44 -15.17 12.96
CA GLY A 261 -14.13 -15.06 13.56
C GLY A 261 -13.04 -15.85 12.82
N LEU A 262 -11.81 -15.68 13.26
CA LEU A 262 -10.62 -16.25 12.64
C LEU A 262 -9.97 -17.31 13.53
N THR A 263 -9.34 -18.31 12.90
CA THR A 263 -8.38 -19.19 13.57
C THR A 263 -7.06 -18.46 13.81
N GLN A 264 -6.18 -19.03 14.63
CA GLN A 264 -4.83 -18.47 14.84
C GLN A 264 -4.00 -18.46 13.55
N THR A 265 -4.07 -19.52 12.74
CA THR A 265 -3.41 -19.57 11.44
C THR A 265 -3.86 -18.45 10.52
N GLU A 266 -5.15 -18.19 10.48
CA GLU A 266 -5.75 -17.10 9.69
C GLU A 266 -5.35 -15.73 10.20
N GLU A 267 -5.29 -15.52 11.53
CA GLU A 267 -4.81 -14.27 12.11
C GLU A 267 -3.34 -14.00 11.78
N GLU A 268 -2.49 -15.03 11.86
CA GLU A 268 -1.07 -14.91 11.53
C GLU A 268 -0.87 -14.57 10.05
N ALA A 269 -1.61 -15.21 9.15
CA ALA A 269 -1.58 -14.91 7.72
C ALA A 269 -2.09 -13.49 7.43
N HIS A 270 -3.21 -13.11 8.02
CA HIS A 270 -3.81 -11.79 7.89
C HIS A 270 -2.82 -10.69 8.30
N PHE A 271 -2.31 -10.76 9.52
CA PHE A 271 -1.38 -9.76 10.02
C PHE A 271 -0.06 -9.73 9.24
N GLY A 272 0.51 -10.89 8.96
CA GLY A 272 1.76 -11.00 8.19
C GLY A 272 1.65 -10.40 6.78
N LEU A 273 0.53 -10.63 6.09
CA LEU A 273 0.30 -10.08 4.75
C LEU A 273 0.08 -8.57 4.79
N TRP A 274 -0.66 -8.02 5.77
CA TRP A 274 -0.76 -6.57 5.98
C TRP A 274 0.62 -5.95 6.21
N CYS A 275 1.48 -6.61 6.96
CA CYS A 275 2.83 -6.12 7.24
C CYS A 275 3.72 -6.10 5.99
N ILE A 276 3.79 -7.19 5.23
CA ILE A 276 4.68 -7.26 4.06
C ILE A 276 4.16 -6.42 2.88
N MET A 277 2.86 -6.18 2.82
CA MET A 277 2.24 -5.33 1.80
C MET A 277 2.15 -3.86 2.23
N SER A 278 2.76 -3.49 3.34
CA SER A 278 2.85 -2.12 3.84
C SER A 278 1.50 -1.41 3.98
N SER A 279 0.47 -2.16 4.35
CA SER A 279 -0.85 -1.59 4.66
C SER A 279 -0.80 -0.83 5.98
N PRO A 280 -1.58 0.25 6.14
CA PRO A 280 -1.87 0.76 7.47
C PRO A 280 -2.36 -0.37 8.40
N LEU A 281 -1.92 -0.33 9.65
CA LEU A 281 -2.26 -1.34 10.65
C LEU A 281 -3.24 -0.75 11.66
N LEU A 282 -4.52 -0.79 11.34
CA LEU A 282 -5.59 -0.36 12.24
C LEU A 282 -6.27 -1.58 12.86
N ILE A 283 -6.09 -1.75 14.17
CA ILE A 283 -6.75 -2.80 14.95
C ILE A 283 -8.25 -2.47 15.01
N GLY A 284 -9.10 -3.44 14.73
CA GLY A 284 -10.55 -3.22 14.70
C GLY A 284 -11.34 -3.90 15.82
N CYS A 285 -10.70 -4.75 16.63
CA CYS A 285 -11.40 -5.47 17.70
C CYS A 285 -11.54 -4.64 18.98
N ASN A 286 -12.41 -5.10 19.89
CA ASN A 286 -12.41 -4.60 21.26
C ASN A 286 -11.15 -5.11 21.98
N LEU A 287 -10.26 -4.19 22.35
CA LEU A 287 -8.96 -4.51 22.95
C LEU A 287 -9.09 -5.25 24.29
N GLU A 288 -10.17 -5.04 25.02
CA GLU A 288 -10.42 -5.73 26.29
C GLU A 288 -10.61 -7.24 26.12
N LYS A 289 -11.21 -7.65 25.01
CA LYS A 289 -11.54 -9.06 24.73
C LYS A 289 -10.42 -9.82 24.01
N MET A 290 -9.34 -9.15 23.68
CA MET A 290 -8.24 -9.75 22.94
C MET A 290 -7.51 -10.82 23.74
N SER A 291 -7.22 -11.98 23.12
CA SER A 291 -6.40 -13.02 23.74
C SER A 291 -4.93 -12.59 23.85
N ASP A 292 -4.18 -13.21 24.76
CA ASP A 292 -2.74 -12.96 24.91
C ASP A 292 -1.97 -13.32 23.62
N ALA A 293 -2.35 -14.41 22.95
CA ALA A 293 -1.72 -14.83 21.70
C ALA A 293 -1.93 -13.79 20.59
N THR A 294 -3.12 -13.22 20.47
CA THR A 294 -3.42 -12.14 19.52
C THR A 294 -2.64 -10.87 19.86
N LEU A 295 -2.57 -10.51 21.15
CA LEU A 295 -1.81 -9.35 21.61
C LEU A 295 -0.30 -9.50 21.27
N GLU A 296 0.28 -10.68 21.52
CA GLU A 296 1.66 -10.96 21.14
C GLU A 296 1.90 -10.86 19.65
N LEU A 297 0.96 -11.38 18.83
CA LEU A 297 1.04 -11.26 17.37
C LEU A 297 1.06 -9.79 16.93
N LEU A 298 0.16 -8.97 17.45
CA LEU A 298 0.07 -7.54 17.12
C LEU A 298 1.29 -6.75 17.59
N LYS A 299 2.03 -7.24 18.59
CA LYS A 299 3.28 -6.65 19.09
C LYS A 299 4.53 -7.33 18.54
N ASN A 300 4.41 -8.25 17.59
CA ASN A 300 5.55 -8.93 16.98
C ASN A 300 6.49 -7.91 16.31
N LYS A 301 7.64 -7.68 16.94
CA LYS A 301 8.61 -6.65 16.53
C LYS A 301 9.16 -6.88 15.13
N GLU A 302 9.35 -8.13 14.73
CA GLU A 302 9.90 -8.47 13.41
C GLU A 302 8.89 -8.19 12.29
N LEU A 303 7.60 -8.50 12.49
CA LEU A 303 6.54 -8.17 11.55
C LEU A 303 6.28 -6.66 11.52
N LEU A 304 6.29 -5.99 12.67
CA LEU A 304 6.13 -4.54 12.74
C LEU A 304 7.30 -3.82 12.05
N ALA A 305 8.53 -4.27 12.23
CA ALA A 305 9.69 -3.73 11.52
C ALA A 305 9.56 -3.88 10.01
N LEU A 306 8.95 -4.97 9.53
CA LEU A 306 8.68 -5.21 8.12
C LEU A 306 7.66 -4.21 7.56
N ASN A 307 6.58 -3.94 8.29
CA ASN A 307 5.57 -2.93 7.93
C ASN A 307 6.14 -1.51 7.98
N GLN A 308 6.99 -1.22 8.96
CA GLN A 308 7.56 0.10 9.22
C GLN A 308 8.94 0.29 8.56
N ASP A 309 9.30 -0.59 7.62
CA ASP A 309 10.58 -0.53 6.92
C ASP A 309 10.79 0.83 6.25
N PRO A 310 12.01 1.42 6.36
CA PRO A 310 12.27 2.78 5.85
C PRO A 310 12.13 2.94 4.33
N LEU A 311 12.17 1.86 3.55
CA LEU A 311 11.97 1.93 2.10
C LEU A 311 10.49 2.15 1.72
N GLY A 312 9.55 1.78 2.60
CA GLY A 312 8.11 1.95 2.38
C GLY A 312 7.57 1.22 1.15
N LEU A 313 8.17 0.09 0.77
CA LEU A 313 7.79 -0.67 -0.41
C LEU A 313 6.68 -1.67 -0.09
N GLN A 314 5.83 -1.95 -1.07
CA GLN A 314 4.89 -3.05 -1.01
C GLN A 314 5.47 -4.27 -1.75
N ALA A 315 5.34 -5.45 -1.15
CA ALA A 315 5.73 -6.71 -1.80
C ALA A 315 4.90 -6.95 -3.07
N TYR A 316 5.54 -7.52 -4.08
CA TYR A 316 4.93 -7.85 -5.36
C TYR A 316 5.04 -9.34 -5.68
N VAL A 317 4.17 -9.85 -6.54
CA VAL A 317 4.10 -11.28 -6.89
C VAL A 317 5.22 -11.64 -7.87
N VAL A 318 6.06 -12.61 -7.49
CA VAL A 318 7.13 -13.14 -8.36
C VAL A 318 6.83 -14.55 -8.85
N GLN A 319 5.90 -15.27 -8.22
CA GLN A 319 5.47 -16.60 -8.62
C GLN A 319 4.00 -16.80 -8.23
N HIS A 320 3.23 -17.35 -9.15
CA HIS A 320 1.87 -17.80 -8.92
C HIS A 320 1.69 -19.15 -9.60
N GLU A 321 1.93 -20.22 -8.85
CA GLU A 321 1.75 -21.60 -9.30
C GLU A 321 0.66 -22.26 -8.47
N ASN A 322 -0.19 -23.06 -9.12
CA ASN A 322 -1.36 -23.65 -8.49
C ASN A 322 -2.21 -22.54 -7.83
N GLU A 323 -2.50 -22.68 -6.54
CA GLU A 323 -3.26 -21.71 -5.75
C GLU A 323 -2.37 -20.72 -4.97
N GLY A 324 -1.05 -21.01 -4.88
CA GLY A 324 -0.12 -20.25 -4.04
C GLY A 324 0.49 -19.03 -4.71
N TYR A 325 0.86 -18.06 -3.90
CA TYR A 325 1.54 -16.84 -4.32
C TYR A 325 2.85 -16.64 -3.56
N VAL A 326 3.88 -16.25 -4.27
CA VAL A 326 5.15 -15.80 -3.68
C VAL A 326 5.28 -14.31 -3.90
N LEU A 327 5.37 -13.56 -2.80
CA LEU A 327 5.56 -12.11 -2.83
C LEU A 327 6.94 -11.77 -2.27
N VAL A 328 7.54 -10.72 -2.78
CA VAL A 328 8.87 -10.28 -2.36
C VAL A 328 9.00 -8.77 -2.37
N LYS A 329 9.81 -8.24 -1.47
CA LYS A 329 10.25 -6.83 -1.50
C LYS A 329 11.65 -6.67 -0.91
N ASP A 330 12.35 -5.65 -1.33
CA ASP A 330 13.54 -5.19 -0.63
C ASP A 330 13.14 -4.58 0.73
N ILE A 331 13.97 -4.79 1.73
CA ILE A 331 13.87 -4.17 3.04
C ILE A 331 15.22 -3.59 3.44
N GLU A 332 15.20 -2.56 4.28
CA GLU A 332 16.37 -1.87 4.83
C GLU A 332 17.16 -1.06 3.78
N GLN A 333 17.54 -1.66 2.67
CA GLN A 333 18.29 -1.03 1.58
C GLN A 333 17.86 -1.56 0.22
N LYS A 334 17.56 -0.67 -0.73
CA LYS A 334 17.28 -1.06 -2.12
C LYS A 334 18.48 -1.79 -2.71
N ARG A 335 18.22 -2.91 -3.38
CA ARG A 335 19.25 -3.79 -3.93
C ARG A 335 20.23 -4.29 -2.88
N GLY A 336 19.82 -4.31 -1.61
CA GLY A 336 20.61 -4.82 -0.51
C GLY A 336 20.65 -6.34 -0.44
N LYS A 337 21.30 -6.84 0.60
CA LYS A 337 21.49 -8.28 0.84
C LYS A 337 20.30 -8.94 1.50
N VAL A 338 19.29 -8.17 1.85
CA VAL A 338 18.13 -8.65 2.62
C VAL A 338 16.85 -8.37 1.84
N ARG A 339 15.99 -9.39 1.75
CA ARG A 339 14.65 -9.29 1.20
C ARG A 339 13.63 -9.93 2.13
N ALA A 340 12.40 -9.44 2.09
CA ALA A 340 11.26 -10.09 2.72
C ALA A 340 10.49 -10.89 1.68
N VAL A 341 10.04 -12.09 2.06
CA VAL A 341 9.28 -13.00 1.19
C VAL A 341 8.04 -13.49 1.93
N ALA A 342 6.91 -13.49 1.26
CA ALA A 342 5.70 -14.16 1.73
C ALA A 342 5.39 -15.37 0.83
N LEU A 343 5.15 -16.50 1.45
CA LEU A 343 4.58 -17.68 0.82
C LEU A 343 3.12 -17.76 1.25
N TYR A 344 2.21 -17.34 0.37
CA TYR A 344 0.80 -17.17 0.68
C TYR A 344 -0.04 -18.30 0.06
N ASN A 345 -0.75 -19.03 0.91
CA ASN A 345 -1.68 -20.09 0.51
C ASN A 345 -3.13 -19.69 0.84
N PRO A 346 -3.88 -19.14 -0.13
CA PRO A 346 -5.29 -18.78 0.10
C PRO A 346 -6.23 -19.99 0.11
N SER A 347 -5.78 -21.16 -0.34
CA SER A 347 -6.63 -22.33 -0.63
C SER A 347 -7.01 -23.12 0.63
N GLU A 348 -7.95 -24.07 0.44
CA GLU A 348 -8.46 -24.96 1.48
C GLU A 348 -7.55 -26.18 1.74
N GLN A 349 -6.46 -26.33 0.99
CA GLN A 349 -5.51 -27.45 1.12
C GLN A 349 -4.11 -26.91 1.37
N PRO A 350 -3.22 -27.68 2.02
CA PRO A 350 -1.81 -27.33 2.12
C PRO A 350 -1.21 -27.11 0.73
N CYS A 351 -0.29 -26.17 0.64
CA CYS A 351 0.40 -25.81 -0.60
C CYS A 351 1.92 -25.95 -0.41
N SER A 352 2.56 -26.69 -1.30
CA SER A 352 4.02 -26.83 -1.33
C SER A 352 4.61 -25.79 -2.27
N PHE A 353 5.55 -25.01 -1.75
CA PHE A 353 6.29 -24.01 -2.51
C PHE A 353 7.68 -24.50 -2.85
N THR A 354 8.09 -24.31 -4.09
CA THR A 354 9.47 -24.44 -4.55
C THR A 354 9.84 -23.17 -5.29
N VAL A 355 10.68 -22.34 -4.69
CA VAL A 355 11.03 -21.03 -5.21
C VAL A 355 12.52 -21.00 -5.51
N PRO A 356 12.93 -21.00 -6.79
CA PRO A 356 14.32 -20.81 -7.14
C PRO A 356 14.85 -19.52 -6.53
N LEU A 357 16.03 -19.53 -5.94
CA LEU A 357 16.62 -18.33 -5.34
C LEU A 357 16.90 -17.24 -6.38
N THR A 358 17.08 -17.62 -7.63
CA THR A 358 17.20 -16.68 -8.76
C THR A 358 15.93 -15.88 -9.00
N ASP A 359 14.74 -16.44 -8.73
CA ASP A 359 13.47 -15.70 -8.78
C ASP A 359 13.36 -14.67 -7.65
N LEU A 360 14.12 -14.83 -6.59
CA LEU A 360 14.26 -13.89 -5.48
C LEU A 360 15.50 -12.99 -5.65
N GLU A 361 16.15 -13.02 -6.83
CA GLU A 361 17.33 -12.23 -7.19
C GLU A 361 18.57 -12.53 -6.34
N PHE A 362 18.72 -13.78 -5.89
CA PHE A 362 19.93 -14.24 -5.20
C PHE A 362 20.66 -15.33 -5.95
N GLU A 363 21.98 -15.29 -5.87
CA GLU A 363 22.88 -16.37 -6.26
C GLU A 363 23.64 -16.87 -5.03
N GLY A 364 23.80 -18.19 -4.95
CA GLY A 364 24.47 -18.84 -3.81
C GLY A 364 23.55 -19.05 -2.61
N THR A 365 24.15 -19.33 -1.47
CA THR A 365 23.46 -19.68 -0.23
C THR A 365 22.80 -18.45 0.41
N VAL A 366 21.58 -18.61 0.88
CA VAL A 366 20.85 -17.60 1.67
C VAL A 366 20.52 -18.14 3.05
N LYS A 367 20.44 -17.22 4.03
CA LYS A 367 19.88 -17.51 5.36
C LYS A 367 18.40 -17.18 5.35
N VAL A 368 17.58 -18.01 5.98
CA VAL A 368 16.13 -17.86 6.03
C VAL A 368 15.67 -17.82 7.48
N ARG A 369 14.78 -16.84 7.80
CA ARG A 369 14.17 -16.70 9.11
C ARG A 369 12.66 -16.53 8.99
N ASP A 370 11.91 -17.28 9.81
CA ASP A 370 10.46 -17.15 9.97
C ASP A 370 10.17 -16.00 10.95
N LEU A 371 9.56 -14.93 10.46
CA LEU A 371 9.28 -13.71 11.24
C LEU A 371 8.05 -13.85 12.15
N VAL A 372 7.12 -14.74 11.82
CA VAL A 372 5.95 -15.01 12.64
C VAL A 372 6.35 -15.82 13.87
N LYS A 373 7.14 -16.85 13.67
CA LYS A 373 7.56 -17.81 14.71
C LYS A 373 8.89 -17.42 15.40
N HIS A 374 9.55 -16.36 14.95
CA HIS A 374 10.87 -15.93 15.47
C HIS A 374 11.92 -17.06 15.40
N ARG A 375 11.94 -17.79 14.29
CA ARG A 375 12.76 -18.98 14.17
C ARG A 375 13.65 -18.95 12.93
N ASP A 376 14.95 -19.23 13.13
CA ASP A 376 15.87 -19.45 12.03
C ASP A 376 15.59 -20.79 11.37
N LEU A 377 15.44 -20.78 10.04
CA LEU A 377 15.21 -21.98 9.23
C LEU A 377 16.50 -22.53 8.60
N GLY A 378 17.63 -21.88 8.89
CA GLY A 378 18.94 -22.28 8.42
C GLY A 378 19.33 -21.69 7.07
N LYS A 379 20.28 -22.36 6.42
CA LYS A 379 20.81 -21.96 5.12
C LYS A 379 20.15 -22.77 4.01
N VAL A 380 19.89 -22.12 2.89
CA VAL A 380 19.25 -22.72 1.71
C VAL A 380 20.08 -22.45 0.46
N ASP A 381 20.27 -23.48 -0.35
CA ASP A 381 20.89 -23.42 -1.67
C ASP A 381 19.89 -23.77 -2.76
N GLY A 382 20.01 -23.13 -3.92
CA GLY A 382 19.23 -23.48 -5.12
C GLY A 382 17.79 -23.02 -5.08
N ALA A 383 16.97 -23.59 -4.22
CA ALA A 383 15.56 -23.26 -4.09
C ALA A 383 15.08 -23.27 -2.64
N LEU A 384 14.21 -22.32 -2.31
CA LEU A 384 13.46 -22.31 -1.06
C LEU A 384 12.28 -23.28 -1.19
N LYS A 385 12.19 -24.25 -0.29
CA LYS A 385 11.12 -25.26 -0.27
C LYS A 385 10.41 -25.23 1.08
N GLN A 386 9.12 -24.97 1.07
CA GLN A 386 8.28 -24.93 2.28
C GLN A 386 6.87 -25.42 1.97
N GLU A 387 6.24 -26.05 2.94
CA GLU A 387 4.81 -26.34 2.92
C GLU A 387 4.06 -25.34 3.81
N VAL A 388 3.00 -24.75 3.27
CA VAL A 388 2.17 -23.78 3.96
C VAL A 388 0.76 -24.35 4.13
N PRO A 389 0.22 -24.39 5.35
CA PRO A 389 -1.12 -24.93 5.58
C PRO A 389 -2.19 -24.11 4.85
N ALA A 390 -3.37 -24.69 4.71
CA ALA A 390 -4.54 -23.98 4.21
C ALA A 390 -4.76 -22.69 5.00
N HIS A 391 -5.18 -21.61 4.32
CA HIS A 391 -5.39 -20.28 4.92
C HIS A 391 -4.15 -19.70 5.61
N GLY A 392 -2.96 -20.12 5.18
CA GLY A 392 -1.71 -19.75 5.82
C GLY A 392 -0.84 -18.84 4.98
N ALA A 393 0.11 -18.24 5.64
CA ALA A 393 1.22 -17.53 5.01
C ALA A 393 2.47 -17.68 5.87
N MET A 394 3.61 -17.95 5.24
CA MET A 394 4.92 -17.81 5.87
C MET A 394 5.49 -16.46 5.48
N ILE A 395 5.95 -15.72 6.46
CA ILE A 395 6.59 -14.42 6.27
C ILE A 395 8.05 -14.56 6.66
N LEU A 396 8.92 -14.41 5.68
CA LEU A 396 10.33 -14.78 5.80
C LEU A 396 11.24 -13.56 5.56
N ARG A 397 12.35 -13.54 6.29
CA ARG A 397 13.50 -12.70 6.01
C ARG A 397 14.54 -13.57 5.33
N ILE A 398 15.02 -13.15 4.17
CA ILE A 398 16.06 -13.84 3.41
C ILE A 398 17.28 -12.94 3.30
N GLU A 399 18.44 -13.47 3.65
CA GLU A 399 19.72 -12.77 3.57
C GLU A 399 20.71 -13.56 2.71
N GLY A 400 21.22 -12.94 1.65
CA GLY A 400 22.20 -13.50 0.75
C GLY A 400 23.39 -12.58 0.53
N LYS A 401 24.49 -13.14 0.05
CA LYS A 401 25.71 -12.38 -0.18
C LYS A 401 25.73 -11.70 -1.56
N LYS A 402 25.09 -12.31 -2.55
CA LYS A 402 25.13 -11.83 -3.93
C LYS A 402 23.73 -11.67 -4.50
N ARG A 403 23.37 -10.41 -4.79
CA ARG A 403 22.19 -10.04 -5.57
C ARG A 403 22.54 -10.15 -7.06
N ILE A 404 21.58 -10.64 -7.83
CA ILE A 404 21.67 -10.72 -9.29
C ILE A 404 20.64 -9.80 -9.95
N GLU A 405 20.89 -9.44 -11.21
CA GLU A 405 19.93 -8.70 -12.01
C GLU A 405 18.68 -9.55 -12.27
N PRO A 406 17.48 -8.97 -12.16
CA PRO A 406 16.28 -9.64 -12.63
C PRO A 406 16.36 -9.84 -14.15
N THR A 407 15.90 -10.97 -14.63
CA THR A 407 15.86 -11.28 -16.07
C THR A 407 14.46 -11.19 -16.66
N VAL A 408 13.42 -11.27 -15.83
CA VAL A 408 12.02 -11.19 -16.22
C VAL A 408 11.37 -10.03 -15.50
N TYR A 409 10.59 -9.24 -16.23
CA TYR A 409 9.78 -8.14 -15.73
C TYR A 409 8.34 -8.37 -16.14
N GLU A 410 7.48 -8.62 -15.17
CA GLU A 410 6.07 -8.91 -15.40
C GLU A 410 5.29 -7.61 -15.69
N ALA A 411 4.27 -7.69 -16.54
CA ALA A 411 3.44 -6.53 -16.85
C ALA A 411 2.64 -6.06 -15.62
N GLU A 412 2.24 -6.97 -14.76
CA GLU A 412 1.53 -6.64 -13.52
C GLU A 412 2.38 -5.93 -12.46
N TRP A 413 3.68 -5.80 -12.67
CA TRP A 413 4.55 -4.94 -11.84
C TRP A 413 4.59 -3.49 -12.33
N ALA A 414 4.12 -3.24 -13.54
CA ALA A 414 4.19 -1.92 -14.16
C ALA A 414 3.27 -0.91 -13.49
N TYR A 415 3.72 0.33 -13.45
CA TYR A 415 2.91 1.49 -13.12
C TYR A 415 2.08 1.89 -14.35
N LEU A 416 0.77 2.06 -14.16
CA LEU A 416 -0.16 2.47 -15.20
C LEU A 416 -0.74 3.84 -14.82
N PRO A 417 -0.31 4.95 -15.47
CA PRO A 417 -0.73 6.30 -15.07
C PRO A 417 -2.23 6.53 -15.09
N LEU A 418 -2.96 5.84 -15.97
CA LEU A 418 -4.41 6.00 -16.12
C LEU A 418 -5.23 4.91 -15.44
N PHE A 419 -4.58 4.07 -14.64
CA PHE A 419 -5.28 2.97 -13.94
C PHE A 419 -6.07 3.49 -12.73
N ASP A 420 -7.30 3.01 -12.64
CA ASP A 420 -8.10 2.92 -11.41
C ASP A 420 -8.87 1.61 -11.39
N ASP A 421 -9.34 1.20 -10.22
CA ASP A 421 -10.13 -0.02 -10.06
C ASP A 421 -11.63 0.30 -9.78
N LEU A 422 -12.09 1.48 -10.22
CA LEU A 422 -13.46 1.93 -10.01
C LEU A 422 -14.47 1.26 -10.93
N GLY A 423 -14.02 0.65 -12.04
CA GLY A 423 -14.86 -0.09 -12.97
C GLY A 423 -15.83 0.79 -13.79
N LYS A 424 -15.56 2.09 -13.89
CA LYS A 424 -16.43 3.03 -14.60
C LYS A 424 -16.33 2.94 -16.13
N ASN A 425 -15.16 2.57 -16.62
CA ASN A 425 -14.90 2.44 -18.06
C ASN A 425 -14.48 1.00 -18.39
N PRO A 426 -15.28 0.25 -19.17
CA PRO A 426 -14.96 -1.13 -19.52
C PRO A 426 -13.71 -1.26 -20.41
N ASN A 427 -13.27 -0.17 -21.05
CA ASN A 427 -12.10 -0.13 -21.92
C ASN A 427 -10.92 0.57 -21.27
N ALA A 428 -10.93 0.77 -19.96
CA ALA A 428 -9.80 1.33 -19.22
C ALA A 428 -8.65 0.33 -19.09
N VAL A 429 -7.43 0.83 -19.13
CA VAL A 429 -6.21 0.05 -18.87
C VAL A 429 -6.31 -0.68 -17.52
N ARG A 430 -5.91 -1.96 -17.49
CA ARG A 430 -6.01 -2.79 -16.29
C ARG A 430 -5.16 -4.04 -16.35
N TYR A 431 -4.95 -4.62 -15.18
CA TYR A 431 -4.39 -5.95 -14.99
C TYR A 431 -5.52 -6.97 -15.15
N THR A 432 -5.30 -7.98 -16.00
CA THR A 432 -6.32 -8.99 -16.30
C THR A 432 -5.75 -10.39 -16.15
N PRO A 433 -6.40 -11.29 -15.40
CA PRO A 433 -6.03 -12.69 -15.37
C PRO A 433 -6.13 -13.33 -16.76
N GLN A 434 -5.07 -14.05 -17.15
CA GLN A 434 -5.06 -14.83 -18.39
C GLN A 434 -4.19 -16.08 -18.23
N GLU A 435 -4.80 -17.25 -18.31
CA GLU A 435 -4.09 -18.52 -18.27
C GLU A 435 -3.14 -18.66 -19.47
N GLY A 436 -2.04 -19.36 -19.25
CA GLY A 436 -1.03 -19.60 -20.28
C GLY A 436 -0.01 -18.48 -20.47
N THR A 437 -0.15 -17.38 -19.73
CA THR A 437 0.80 -16.28 -19.70
C THR A 437 1.72 -16.35 -18.49
N SER A 438 2.77 -15.54 -18.49
CA SER A 438 3.69 -15.42 -17.35
C SER A 438 2.93 -14.84 -16.14
N GLY A 439 3.13 -15.42 -14.96
CA GLY A 439 2.40 -14.99 -13.75
C GLY A 439 0.88 -15.09 -13.86
N LYS A 440 0.33 -15.61 -14.96
CA LYS A 440 -1.11 -15.70 -15.27
C LYS A 440 -1.85 -14.35 -15.31
N MET A 441 -1.12 -13.29 -15.62
CA MET A 441 -1.67 -11.93 -15.73
C MET A 441 -1.17 -11.24 -16.99
N ILE A 442 -1.97 -10.33 -17.51
CA ILE A 442 -1.59 -9.40 -18.58
C ILE A 442 -2.03 -7.98 -18.23
N VAL A 443 -1.44 -7.01 -18.93
CA VAL A 443 -1.96 -5.64 -18.95
C VAL A 443 -2.60 -5.38 -20.30
N GLY A 444 -3.89 -5.08 -20.30
CA GLY A 444 -4.67 -4.79 -21.48
C GLY A 444 -5.17 -3.35 -21.55
N TYR A 445 -5.73 -2.98 -22.68
CA TYR A 445 -6.25 -1.64 -22.96
C TYR A 445 -5.20 -0.53 -22.85
N LEU A 446 -3.95 -0.83 -23.22
CA LEU A 446 -2.88 0.15 -23.38
C LEU A 446 -3.05 0.92 -24.69
N GLY A 447 -2.61 2.17 -24.70
CA GLY A 447 -2.57 2.97 -25.92
C GLY A 447 -3.79 3.85 -26.14
N GLY A 448 -3.97 4.33 -27.36
CA GLY A 448 -5.01 5.27 -27.77
C GLY A 448 -4.70 6.73 -27.47
N GLN A 449 -3.72 7.00 -26.59
CA GLN A 449 -3.22 8.33 -26.24
C GLN A 449 -1.82 8.21 -25.61
N PRO A 450 -1.01 9.30 -25.68
CA PRO A 450 0.38 9.25 -25.17
C PRO A 450 0.51 8.91 -23.70
N GLU A 451 -0.47 9.28 -22.87
CA GLU A 451 -0.47 9.08 -21.41
C GLU A 451 -0.84 7.66 -20.99
N ASN A 452 -1.40 6.85 -21.90
CA ASN A 452 -1.83 5.49 -21.60
C ASN A 452 -0.74 4.47 -21.91
N TYR A 453 0.21 4.34 -21.02
CA TYR A 453 1.35 3.44 -21.11
C TYR A 453 1.51 2.59 -19.86
N ALA A 454 2.31 1.53 -19.97
CA ALA A 454 2.84 0.78 -18.84
C ALA A 454 4.29 1.19 -18.61
N GLU A 455 4.69 1.45 -17.37
CA GLU A 455 6.04 1.90 -17.03
C GLU A 455 6.66 1.05 -15.93
N TRP A 456 7.88 0.58 -16.21
CA TRP A 456 8.79 -0.01 -15.23
C TRP A 456 9.88 1.00 -14.91
N LYS A 457 9.89 1.54 -13.70
CA LYS A 457 10.81 2.63 -13.28
C LYS A 457 12.15 2.13 -12.79
N GLU A 458 12.25 0.86 -12.42
CA GLU A 458 13.40 0.29 -11.71
C GLU A 458 13.93 -0.95 -12.42
N VAL A 459 14.16 -0.84 -13.73
CA VAL A 459 14.84 -1.90 -14.50
C VAL A 459 16.34 -1.78 -14.24
N TYR A 460 16.88 -2.73 -13.49
CA TYR A 460 18.23 -2.63 -12.96
C TYR A 460 19.26 -3.30 -13.83
N SER A 461 20.36 -2.60 -14.09
CA SER A 461 21.59 -3.15 -14.67
C SER A 461 22.79 -2.73 -13.81
N GLU A 462 23.61 -3.68 -13.40
CA GLU A 462 24.80 -3.38 -12.59
C GLU A 462 25.84 -2.57 -13.36
N LYS A 463 26.09 -2.96 -14.61
CA LYS A 463 27.16 -2.37 -15.44
C LYS A 463 26.66 -1.57 -16.63
N GLY A 464 25.40 -1.65 -16.96
CA GLY A 464 24.88 -1.13 -18.23
C GLY A 464 25.36 -1.93 -19.44
N GLY A 465 25.12 -1.40 -20.64
CA GLY A 465 25.56 -1.97 -21.89
C GLY A 465 24.41 -2.41 -22.79
N GLN A 466 24.75 -3.26 -23.75
CA GLN A 466 23.81 -3.76 -24.75
C GLN A 466 23.08 -5.00 -24.27
N TYR A 467 21.74 -4.97 -24.39
CA TYR A 467 20.86 -6.08 -24.04
C TYR A 467 19.98 -6.45 -25.22
N ARG A 468 19.47 -7.68 -25.17
CA ARG A 468 18.30 -8.08 -25.96
C ARG A 468 17.09 -8.05 -25.03
N MET A 469 16.07 -7.32 -25.45
CA MET A 469 14.75 -7.31 -24.79
C MET A 469 13.78 -8.13 -25.62
N THR A 470 13.20 -9.14 -25.03
CA THR A 470 12.13 -9.94 -25.64
C THR A 470 10.81 -9.61 -24.95
N VAL A 471 9.92 -8.96 -25.67
CA VAL A 471 8.57 -8.61 -25.18
C VAL A 471 7.61 -9.73 -25.55
N GLN A 472 6.89 -10.24 -24.58
CA GLN A 472 5.82 -11.22 -24.75
C GLN A 472 4.46 -10.53 -24.64
N TYR A 473 3.60 -10.78 -25.62
CA TYR A 473 2.33 -10.06 -25.77
C TYR A 473 1.25 -10.92 -26.42
N THR A 474 0.00 -10.47 -26.29
CA THR A 474 -1.15 -10.97 -27.05
C THR A 474 -1.83 -9.80 -27.76
N GLN A 475 -2.85 -10.07 -28.58
CA GLN A 475 -3.60 -9.03 -29.29
C GLN A 475 -2.71 -8.14 -30.18
N GLY A 476 -1.74 -8.77 -30.86
CA GLY A 476 -0.79 -8.05 -31.74
C GLY A 476 -1.35 -7.72 -33.13
N ALA A 477 -2.39 -8.41 -33.57
CA ALA A 477 -2.93 -8.28 -34.93
C ALA A 477 -3.33 -6.83 -35.26
N GLY A 478 -2.69 -6.27 -36.28
CA GLY A 478 -2.93 -4.88 -36.73
C GLY A 478 -2.48 -3.79 -35.75
N ARG A 479 -1.75 -4.12 -34.69
CA ARG A 479 -1.30 -3.18 -33.66
C ARG A 479 0.20 -2.94 -33.73
N GLN A 480 0.61 -1.79 -33.20
CA GLN A 480 2.03 -1.42 -33.03
C GLN A 480 2.32 -1.22 -31.55
N LEU A 481 3.59 -1.39 -31.18
CA LEU A 481 4.07 -1.13 -29.84
C LEU A 481 5.13 -0.04 -29.86
N GLU A 482 4.90 1.04 -29.14
CA GLU A 482 5.91 2.05 -28.85
C GLU A 482 6.67 1.61 -27.60
N LEU A 483 7.95 1.27 -27.76
CA LEU A 483 8.87 0.91 -26.69
C LEU A 483 9.81 2.07 -26.44
N THR A 484 9.83 2.59 -25.22
CA THR A 484 10.71 3.69 -24.82
C THR A 484 11.60 3.26 -23.67
N VAL A 485 12.93 3.32 -23.88
CA VAL A 485 13.92 2.98 -22.86
C VAL A 485 14.74 4.24 -22.56
N ASN A 486 14.69 4.72 -21.32
CA ASN A 486 15.38 5.96 -20.90
C ASN A 486 15.11 7.15 -21.83
N GLY A 487 13.91 7.26 -22.35
CA GLY A 487 13.48 8.34 -23.26
C GLY A 487 13.72 8.07 -24.75
N GLU A 488 14.43 7.02 -25.11
CA GLU A 488 14.65 6.63 -26.51
C GLU A 488 13.54 5.70 -27.00
N LYS A 489 12.79 6.13 -28.01
CA LYS A 489 11.62 5.43 -28.55
C LYS A 489 11.97 4.58 -29.76
N GLN A 490 11.45 3.35 -29.76
CA GLN A 490 11.36 2.47 -30.93
C GLN A 490 9.88 2.16 -31.19
N VAL A 491 9.51 2.05 -32.47
CA VAL A 491 8.16 1.60 -32.87
C VAL A 491 8.26 0.20 -33.44
N LEU A 492 7.65 -0.76 -32.76
CA LEU A 492 7.65 -2.15 -33.18
C LEU A 492 6.39 -2.43 -34.00
N LYS A 493 6.57 -2.84 -35.25
CA LYS A 493 5.53 -3.11 -36.23
C LYS A 493 5.49 -4.59 -36.58
N GLN A 494 4.44 -5.01 -37.27
CA GLN A 494 4.28 -6.38 -37.79
C GLN A 494 4.35 -7.43 -36.65
N LEU A 495 3.55 -7.21 -35.61
CA LEU A 495 3.54 -8.03 -34.40
C LEU A 495 2.76 -9.35 -34.54
N GLY A 496 2.42 -9.75 -35.76
CA GLY A 496 1.71 -10.97 -36.11
C GLY A 496 0.33 -10.73 -36.66
N ASP A 497 -0.24 -11.76 -37.25
CA ASP A 497 -1.56 -11.71 -37.94
C ASP A 497 -2.70 -12.22 -37.06
N ASP A 498 -2.40 -12.77 -35.90
CA ASP A 498 -3.35 -13.34 -34.94
C ASP A 498 -3.23 -12.71 -33.56
N ASN A 499 -4.10 -13.11 -32.67
CA ASN A 499 -4.14 -12.65 -31.29
C ASN A 499 -3.58 -13.67 -30.28
N GLY A 500 -2.83 -14.67 -30.76
CA GLY A 500 -2.13 -15.64 -29.92
C GLY A 500 -0.97 -15.01 -29.16
N LEU A 501 -0.40 -15.78 -28.23
CA LEU A 501 0.80 -15.39 -27.49
C LEU A 501 2.01 -15.35 -28.43
N ARG A 502 2.64 -14.17 -28.51
CA ARG A 502 3.77 -13.88 -29.41
C ARG A 502 4.90 -13.20 -28.67
N THR A 503 6.08 -13.20 -29.30
CA THR A 503 7.25 -12.47 -28.81
C THR A 503 7.87 -11.63 -29.91
N VAL A 504 8.48 -10.53 -29.53
CA VAL A 504 9.33 -9.72 -30.38
C VAL A 504 10.62 -9.38 -29.63
N THR A 505 11.77 -9.52 -30.27
CA THR A 505 13.08 -9.26 -29.67
C THR A 505 13.74 -8.06 -30.34
N VAL A 506 14.19 -7.11 -29.52
CA VAL A 506 14.85 -5.89 -29.99
C VAL A 506 16.11 -5.60 -29.16
N PRO A 507 17.12 -4.93 -29.77
CA PRO A 507 18.25 -4.45 -29.00
C PRO A 507 17.85 -3.22 -28.17
N VAL A 508 18.36 -3.15 -26.93
CA VAL A 508 18.21 -1.97 -26.06
C VAL A 508 19.53 -1.68 -25.37
N THR A 509 19.74 -0.42 -25.02
CA THR A 509 20.90 0.01 -24.25
C THR A 509 20.45 0.41 -22.86
N LEU A 510 21.07 -0.19 -21.84
CA LEU A 510 20.84 0.14 -20.45
C LEU A 510 22.04 0.90 -19.90
N LYS A 511 21.78 1.84 -18.99
CA LYS A 511 22.81 2.51 -18.19
C LYS A 511 23.01 1.76 -16.87
N PRO A 512 24.17 1.91 -16.21
CA PRO A 512 24.36 1.37 -14.85
C PRO A 512 23.31 1.95 -13.88
N GLY A 513 22.78 1.10 -13.02
CA GLY A 513 21.72 1.45 -12.07
C GLY A 513 20.32 1.22 -12.63
N TYR A 514 19.38 2.07 -12.23
CA TYR A 514 17.98 1.95 -12.64
C TYR A 514 17.72 2.60 -13.99
N ASN A 515 16.89 1.91 -14.77
CA ASN A 515 16.46 2.33 -16.10
C ASN A 515 14.94 2.38 -16.16
N THR A 516 14.39 3.24 -16.98
CA THR A 516 12.95 3.36 -17.22
C THR A 516 12.59 2.71 -18.54
N VAL A 517 11.60 1.81 -18.51
CA VAL A 517 11.02 1.19 -19.70
C VAL A 517 9.54 1.54 -19.75
N ARG A 518 9.08 2.04 -20.90
CA ARG A 518 7.65 2.32 -21.17
C ARG A 518 7.19 1.55 -22.39
N MET A 519 5.93 1.09 -22.33
CA MET A 519 5.27 0.42 -23.44
C MET A 519 3.85 1.00 -23.61
N GLY A 520 3.50 1.36 -24.85
CA GLY A 520 2.21 1.95 -25.17
C GLY A 520 2.02 2.13 -26.66
N ASN A 521 1.07 2.99 -27.04
CA ASN A 521 0.86 3.44 -28.42
C ASN A 521 0.09 4.77 -28.36
N SER A 522 0.69 5.84 -28.86
CA SER A 522 0.13 7.19 -28.75
C SER A 522 -1.15 7.40 -29.56
N TYR A 523 -1.41 6.56 -30.56
CA TYR A 523 -2.46 6.80 -31.55
C TYR A 523 -3.55 5.74 -31.59
N ASN A 524 -3.22 4.48 -31.26
CA ASN A 524 -4.12 3.33 -31.33
C ASN A 524 -3.88 2.39 -30.16
N TRP A 525 -4.67 1.34 -30.06
CA TRP A 525 -4.44 0.27 -29.09
C TRP A 525 -3.05 -0.36 -29.29
N ALA A 526 -2.30 -0.47 -28.21
CA ALA A 526 -1.13 -1.32 -28.13
C ALA A 526 -1.54 -2.79 -27.97
N PRO A 527 -0.65 -3.76 -28.20
CA PRO A 527 -0.85 -5.13 -27.77
C PRO A 527 -1.06 -5.22 -26.25
N ASP A 528 -1.69 -6.30 -25.81
CA ASP A 528 -1.75 -6.66 -24.39
C ASP A 528 -0.39 -7.21 -23.98
N ILE A 529 0.21 -6.67 -22.93
CA ILE A 529 1.57 -7.03 -22.52
C ILE A 529 1.52 -8.08 -21.40
N ASP A 530 2.30 -9.14 -21.59
CA ASP A 530 2.50 -10.20 -20.60
C ASP A 530 3.75 -9.96 -19.75
N CYS A 531 4.90 -9.89 -20.39
CA CYS A 531 6.18 -9.62 -19.71
C CYS A 531 7.24 -9.17 -20.72
N PHE A 532 8.38 -8.77 -20.22
CA PHE A 532 9.59 -8.75 -21.05
C PHE A 532 10.76 -9.39 -20.31
N THR A 533 11.68 -9.95 -21.10
CA THR A 533 12.92 -10.54 -20.59
C THR A 533 14.13 -9.76 -21.12
N LEU A 534 15.19 -9.75 -20.34
CA LEU A 534 16.45 -9.12 -20.69
C LEU A 534 17.59 -10.16 -20.67
N SER A 535 18.42 -10.14 -21.70
CA SER A 535 19.67 -10.88 -21.74
C SER A 535 20.80 -10.00 -22.24
N LYS A 536 21.99 -10.12 -21.66
CA LYS A 536 23.18 -9.40 -22.13
C LYS A 536 23.56 -9.86 -23.54
N ARG A 537 23.91 -8.93 -24.43
CA ARG A 537 24.55 -9.30 -25.70
C ARG A 537 26.00 -9.69 -25.40
N SER A 538 26.42 -10.84 -25.90
CA SER A 538 27.84 -11.19 -25.91
C SER A 538 28.61 -10.11 -26.70
N PRO A 539 29.81 -9.71 -26.27
CA PRO A 539 30.67 -8.90 -27.09
C PRO A 539 30.89 -9.62 -28.43
N SER A 540 30.57 -8.96 -29.54
CA SER A 540 30.87 -9.46 -30.88
C SER A 540 32.37 -9.43 -31.13
#